data_9ebb39c01e55e127ffad15472ea1113c
#
_entry.id   9ebb39c01e55e127ffad15472ea1113c
#
_cell.length_a   1.000
_cell.length_b   1.000
_cell.length_c   1.000
_cell.angle_alpha   90.00
_cell.angle_beta   90.00
_cell.angle_gamma   90.00
#
_symmetry.space_group_name_H-M   'P 1'
#
loop_
_entity.id
_entity.type
_entity.pdbx_description
1 polymer ?
#
loop_
_entity_poly.entity_id
_entity_poly.type
_entity_poly.pdbx_seq_one_letter_code
_entity_poly.pdbx_strand_id
1 'polypeptide(L)'
;MSHGFFTDTTLCIGCKACEVACKQWNQLPADGYKLTNYSYDNTVALSSTTWRHVAFVEQPRPANGTGKQVNWLMMSDVCKHCTHAGCMEACPTGAIVRNEFGDVYVQPDICNGCGYCVPSCPFGVVGRNSDTGLAAKCTLFQRPVRFAL
;
A
#
# COMPACT_ATOMS: atom_id res chain seq x y z
N MET A 1 -1.97 22.33 -5.03
CA MET A 1 -1.56 21.73 -3.73
C MET A 1 -1.45 20.23 -3.94
N SER A 2 -0.33 19.62 -3.58
CA SER A 2 -0.20 18.15 -3.61
C SER A 2 -0.78 17.55 -2.33
N HIS A 3 -1.44 16.40 -2.45
CA HIS A 3 -1.98 15.65 -1.33
C HIS A 3 -1.01 14.53 -0.92
N GLY A 4 -1.13 14.08 0.32
CA GLY A 4 -0.34 12.96 0.85
C GLY A 4 -0.91 12.42 2.14
N PHE A 5 -0.37 11.29 2.59
CA PHE A 5 -0.68 10.75 3.91
C PHE A 5 0.40 11.17 4.90
N PHE A 6 -0.05 11.70 6.02
CA PHE A 6 0.78 11.85 7.21
C PHE A 6 0.48 10.67 8.16
N THR A 7 1.50 9.96 8.57
CA THR A 7 1.40 8.87 9.54
C THR A 7 2.26 9.19 10.75
N ASP A 8 1.60 9.44 11.89
CA ASP A 8 2.29 9.62 13.16
C ASP A 8 2.45 8.25 13.84
N THR A 9 3.66 7.73 13.79
CA THR A 9 3.98 6.43 14.39
C THR A 9 4.03 6.46 15.91
N THR A 10 4.10 7.66 16.52
CA THR A 10 4.08 7.80 17.98
C THR A 10 2.68 7.63 18.56
N LEU A 11 1.65 7.92 17.75
CA LEU A 11 0.24 7.80 18.12
C LEU A 11 -0.42 6.53 17.56
N CYS A 12 0.25 5.82 16.68
CA CYS A 12 -0.30 4.62 16.06
C CYS A 12 -0.43 3.48 17.09
N ILE A 13 -1.64 2.97 17.28
CA ILE A 13 -1.94 1.85 18.18
C ILE A 13 -2.12 0.52 17.45
N GLY A 14 -1.89 0.47 16.14
CA GLY A 14 -2.00 -0.75 15.34
C GLY A 14 -3.43 -1.29 15.17
N CYS A 15 -4.46 -0.47 15.32
CA CYS A 15 -5.86 -0.90 15.27
C CYS A 15 -6.35 -1.35 13.89
N LYS A 16 -5.56 -1.16 12.83
CA LYS A 16 -5.86 -1.50 11.42
C LYS A 16 -7.10 -0.83 10.82
N ALA A 17 -7.73 0.11 11.51
CA ALA A 17 -8.88 0.84 10.97
C ALA A 17 -8.58 1.52 9.62
N CYS A 18 -7.35 1.99 9.42
CA CYS A 18 -6.89 2.57 8.17
C CYS A 18 -6.82 1.56 7.00
N GLU A 19 -6.52 0.28 7.29
CA GLU A 19 -6.58 -0.80 6.29
C GLU A 19 -8.03 -1.07 5.88
N VAL A 20 -8.92 -1.20 6.86
CA VAL A 20 -10.35 -1.42 6.63
C VAL A 20 -10.95 -0.27 5.84
N ALA A 21 -10.67 0.98 6.24
CA ALA A 21 -11.15 2.15 5.54
C ALA A 21 -10.66 2.21 4.08
N CYS A 22 -9.39 1.86 3.82
CA CYS A 22 -8.84 1.79 2.48
C CYS A 22 -9.54 0.73 1.62
N LYS A 23 -9.75 -0.47 2.16
CA LYS A 23 -10.47 -1.55 1.47
C LYS A 23 -11.92 -1.17 1.17
N GLN A 24 -12.62 -0.61 2.16
CA GLN A 24 -14.01 -0.19 2.00
C GLN A 24 -14.16 0.92 0.97
N TRP A 25 -13.29 1.94 1.01
CA TRP A 25 -13.34 3.07 0.07
C TRP A 25 -13.11 2.62 -1.38
N ASN A 26 -12.12 1.77 -1.58
CA ASN A 26 -11.72 1.29 -2.91
C ASN A 26 -12.46 0.02 -3.34
N GLN A 27 -13.37 -0.50 -2.50
CA GLN A 27 -14.10 -1.76 -2.74
C GLN A 27 -13.18 -2.93 -3.08
N LEU A 28 -12.04 -3.00 -2.38
CA LEU A 28 -11.08 -4.07 -2.55
C LEU A 28 -11.57 -5.35 -1.87
N PRO A 29 -11.37 -6.51 -2.50
CA PRO A 29 -11.77 -7.77 -1.90
C PRO A 29 -10.97 -8.09 -0.63
N ALA A 30 -11.52 -8.96 0.21
CA ALA A 30 -10.80 -9.52 1.34
C ALA A 30 -9.67 -10.43 0.85
N ASP A 31 -8.55 -10.47 1.61
CA ASP A 31 -7.40 -11.33 1.30
C ASP A 31 -7.62 -12.81 1.70
N GLY A 32 -8.83 -13.15 2.09
CA GLY A 32 -9.23 -14.46 2.58
C GLY A 32 -9.08 -14.61 4.09
N TYR A 33 -9.59 -15.73 4.60
CA TYR A 33 -9.56 -16.10 6.02
C TYR A 33 -8.44 -17.10 6.25
N LYS A 34 -7.21 -16.62 6.28
CA LYS A 34 -6.04 -17.46 6.62
C LYS A 34 -5.62 -17.18 8.04
N LEU A 35 -5.59 -18.20 8.87
CA LEU A 35 -4.89 -18.14 10.14
C LEU A 35 -3.39 -18.34 9.85
N THR A 36 -2.61 -17.28 9.97
CA THR A 36 -1.17 -17.32 9.64
C THR A 36 -0.30 -17.75 10.80
N ASN A 37 -0.87 -17.92 11.99
CA ASN A 37 -0.17 -18.10 13.28
C ASN A 37 0.68 -16.87 13.72
N TYR A 38 0.65 -15.78 12.98
CA TYR A 38 1.16 -14.50 13.44
C TYR A 38 0.04 -13.82 14.23
N SER A 39 0.25 -13.60 15.51
CA SER A 39 -0.81 -13.25 16.45
C SER A 39 -1.55 -11.93 16.17
N TYR A 40 -0.96 -11.01 15.41
CA TYR A 40 -1.54 -9.69 15.19
C TYR A 40 -1.44 -9.17 13.76
N ASP A 41 -0.85 -9.93 12.85
CA ASP A 41 -0.74 -9.50 11.45
C ASP A 41 -1.07 -10.62 10.47
N ASN A 42 -2.34 -10.76 10.12
CA ASN A 42 -2.79 -11.69 9.07
C ASN A 42 -2.64 -11.14 7.65
N THR A 43 -2.43 -9.83 7.50
CA THR A 43 -2.28 -9.19 6.18
C THR A 43 -0.88 -9.40 5.62
N VAL A 44 0.14 -9.38 6.48
CA VAL A 44 1.57 -9.63 6.24
C VAL A 44 2.23 -8.58 5.34
N ALA A 45 1.65 -8.22 4.20
CA ALA A 45 2.27 -7.31 3.24
C ALA A 45 1.24 -6.55 2.39
N LEU A 46 1.72 -5.52 1.71
CA LEU A 46 0.97 -4.83 0.65
C LEU A 46 0.82 -5.77 -0.57
N SER A 47 -0.32 -5.64 -1.26
CA SER A 47 -0.64 -6.45 -2.43
C SER A 47 -1.50 -5.67 -3.43
N SER A 48 -1.89 -6.33 -4.52
CA SER A 48 -2.84 -5.75 -5.49
C SER A 48 -4.22 -5.47 -4.90
N THR A 49 -4.58 -6.15 -3.82
CA THR A 49 -5.86 -6.03 -3.11
C THR A 49 -5.74 -5.39 -1.74
N THR A 50 -4.52 -5.18 -1.24
CA THR A 50 -4.25 -4.52 0.04
C THR A 50 -3.28 -3.37 -0.18
N TRP A 51 -3.84 -2.16 -0.31
CA TRP A 51 -3.07 -0.96 -0.67
C TRP A 51 -2.56 -0.17 0.53
N ARG A 52 -3.01 -0.55 1.73
CA ARG A 52 -2.54 -0.02 3.01
C ARG A 52 -2.38 -1.18 3.98
N HIS A 53 -1.27 -1.20 4.68
CA HIS A 53 -0.90 -2.23 5.64
C HIS A 53 -0.33 -1.58 6.89
N VAL A 54 -0.71 -2.09 8.07
CA VAL A 54 -0.09 -1.70 9.33
C VAL A 54 1.01 -2.71 9.66
N ALA A 55 2.25 -2.28 9.51
CA ALA A 55 3.40 -3.08 9.89
C ALA A 55 3.59 -3.05 11.42
N PHE A 56 3.81 -4.21 12.01
CA PHE A 56 4.16 -4.39 13.41
C PHE A 56 5.64 -4.72 13.50
N VAL A 57 6.41 -3.85 14.13
CA VAL A 57 7.86 -4.01 14.24
C VAL A 57 8.24 -4.17 15.69
N GLU A 58 8.79 -5.32 16.05
CA GLU A 58 9.36 -5.57 17.36
C GLU A 58 10.87 -5.30 17.34
N GLN A 59 11.31 -4.42 18.22
CA GLN A 59 12.73 -4.13 18.39
C GLN A 59 13.18 -4.56 19.79
N PRO A 60 13.97 -5.66 19.89
CA PRO A 60 14.55 -6.01 21.17
C PRO A 60 15.56 -4.93 21.60
N ARG A 61 15.40 -4.40 22.81
CA ARG A 61 16.42 -3.54 23.43
C ARG A 61 17.35 -4.37 24.28
N PRO A 62 18.67 -4.10 24.26
CA PRO A 62 19.57 -4.66 25.26
C PRO A 62 19.12 -4.16 26.64
N ALA A 63 18.84 -5.10 27.54
CA ALA A 63 18.41 -4.78 28.90
C ALA A 63 19.59 -4.23 29.69
N ASN A 64 19.47 -2.99 30.14
CA ASN A 64 20.34 -2.48 31.20
C ASN A 64 19.89 -3.11 32.53
N GLY A 65 20.22 -4.41 32.74
CA GLY A 65 20.23 -5.05 34.04
C GLY A 65 19.05 -5.92 34.46
N THR A 66 17.83 -5.77 33.95
CA THR A 66 16.69 -6.58 34.42
C THR A 66 15.62 -6.82 33.33
N GLY A 67 15.85 -7.86 32.52
CA GLY A 67 14.83 -8.35 31.60
C GLY A 67 14.95 -7.83 30.16
N LYS A 68 14.41 -8.57 29.21
CA LYS A 68 14.31 -8.17 27.79
C LYS A 68 13.24 -7.12 27.65
N GLN A 69 13.61 -5.90 27.28
CA GLN A 69 12.65 -4.88 26.89
C GLN A 69 12.43 -4.94 25.38
N VAL A 70 11.19 -4.91 24.95
CA VAL A 70 10.81 -4.88 23.53
C VAL A 70 10.11 -3.55 23.27
N ASN A 71 10.58 -2.82 22.27
CA ASN A 71 9.82 -1.70 21.72
C ASN A 71 8.90 -2.23 20.61
N TRP A 72 7.66 -1.83 20.70
CA TRP A 72 6.66 -2.10 19.69
C TRP A 72 6.44 -0.84 18.87
N LEU A 73 6.67 -0.94 17.59
CA LEU A 73 6.43 0.15 16.64
C LEU A 73 5.37 -0.31 15.65
N MET A 74 4.37 0.52 15.44
CA MET A 74 3.33 0.29 14.46
C MET A 74 3.39 1.39 13.42
N MET A 75 3.37 1.00 12.15
CA MET A 75 3.45 1.95 11.05
C MET A 75 2.42 1.61 9.99
N SER A 76 1.52 2.56 9.71
CA SER A 76 0.65 2.45 8.55
C SER A 76 1.43 2.73 7.28
N ASP A 77 1.72 1.68 6.52
CA ASP A 77 2.43 1.78 5.25
C ASP A 77 1.47 1.83 4.06
N VAL A 78 1.82 2.67 3.09
CA VAL A 78 1.00 2.95 1.91
C VAL A 78 1.88 3.55 0.82
N CYS A 79 1.37 3.63 -0.41
CA CYS A 79 2.05 4.31 -1.51
C CYS A 79 2.43 5.75 -1.14
N LYS A 80 3.67 6.13 -1.46
CA LYS A 80 4.22 7.45 -1.15
C LYS A 80 3.87 8.51 -2.21
N HIS A 81 3.27 8.13 -3.34
CA HIS A 81 2.99 9.01 -4.48
C HIS A 81 4.19 9.88 -4.87
N CYS A 82 5.36 9.24 -5.00
CA CYS A 82 6.68 9.84 -5.16
C CYS A 82 6.70 10.97 -6.20
N THR A 83 7.47 12.03 -5.94
CA THR A 83 7.70 13.12 -6.90
C THR A 83 8.39 12.58 -8.16
N HIS A 84 9.41 11.74 -8.01
CA HIS A 84 10.04 10.97 -9.07
C HIS A 84 9.61 9.51 -8.92
N ALA A 85 8.57 9.12 -9.62
CA ALA A 85 7.92 7.83 -9.45
C ALA A 85 8.50 6.79 -10.41
N GLY A 86 9.43 5.95 -9.95
CA GLY A 86 10.03 4.89 -10.75
C GLY A 86 8.99 3.97 -11.42
N CYS A 87 7.86 3.73 -10.76
CA CYS A 87 6.77 2.95 -11.36
C CYS A 87 6.13 3.64 -12.59
N MET A 88 6.08 4.97 -12.60
CA MET A 88 5.56 5.75 -13.72
C MET A 88 6.57 5.77 -14.87
N GLU A 89 7.85 5.98 -14.56
CA GLU A 89 8.94 6.02 -15.53
C GLU A 89 9.16 4.67 -16.23
N ALA A 90 8.95 3.56 -15.48
CA ALA A 90 9.11 2.21 -16.01
C ALA A 90 7.91 1.73 -16.85
N CYS A 91 6.80 2.48 -16.90
CA CYS A 91 5.59 2.03 -17.57
C CYS A 91 5.67 2.24 -19.09
N PRO A 92 5.75 1.17 -19.91
CA PRO A 92 5.94 1.29 -21.34
C PRO A 92 4.69 1.83 -22.07
N THR A 93 3.51 1.68 -21.48
CA THR A 93 2.25 2.15 -22.06
C THR A 93 1.83 3.53 -21.58
N GLY A 94 2.55 4.10 -20.59
CA GLY A 94 2.13 5.34 -19.95
C GLY A 94 0.86 5.22 -19.11
N ALA A 95 0.49 3.99 -18.71
CA ALA A 95 -0.72 3.74 -17.91
C ALA A 95 -0.64 4.28 -16.48
N ILE A 96 0.56 4.57 -15.98
CA ILE A 96 0.73 5.20 -14.67
C ILE A 96 0.94 6.68 -14.88
N VAL A 97 0.02 7.46 -14.38
CA VAL A 97 -0.06 8.90 -14.61
C VAL A 97 -0.09 9.67 -13.30
N ARG A 98 0.23 10.95 -13.37
CA ARG A 98 0.11 11.89 -12.28
C ARG A 98 -0.99 12.89 -12.56
N ASN A 99 -1.87 13.10 -11.59
CA ASN A 99 -2.90 14.13 -11.70
C ASN A 99 -2.39 15.50 -11.23
N GLU A 100 -3.26 16.49 -11.31
CA GLU A 100 -3.04 17.89 -10.90
C GLU A 100 -2.75 18.07 -9.41
N PHE A 101 -3.16 17.09 -8.57
CA PHE A 101 -2.93 17.08 -7.12
C PHE A 101 -1.64 16.33 -6.73
N GLY A 102 -0.88 15.84 -7.71
CA GLY A 102 0.36 15.12 -7.50
C GLY A 102 0.18 13.61 -7.26
N ASP A 103 -1.05 13.09 -7.33
CA ASP A 103 -1.31 11.67 -7.08
C ASP A 103 -0.89 10.83 -8.28
N VAL A 104 -0.14 9.77 -8.01
CA VAL A 104 0.29 8.81 -9.01
C VAL A 104 -0.65 7.60 -8.94
N TYR A 105 -1.33 7.27 -10.04
CA TYR A 105 -2.27 6.16 -10.10
C TYR A 105 -2.21 5.42 -11.43
N VAL A 106 -2.80 4.24 -11.47
CA VAL A 106 -2.86 3.39 -12.67
C VAL A 106 -4.17 3.63 -13.39
N GLN A 107 -4.11 3.82 -14.71
CA GLN A 107 -5.27 3.79 -15.60
C GLN A 107 -5.45 2.37 -16.13
N PRO A 108 -6.47 1.63 -15.70
CA PRO A 108 -6.65 0.22 -16.06
C PRO A 108 -6.80 0.00 -17.56
N ASP A 109 -7.49 0.91 -18.25
CA ASP A 109 -7.79 0.79 -19.68
C ASP A 109 -6.55 0.91 -20.59
N ILE A 110 -5.47 1.52 -20.08
CA ILE A 110 -4.20 1.69 -20.79
C ILE A 110 -3.18 0.63 -20.36
N CYS A 111 -3.38 0.03 -19.19
CA CYS A 111 -2.46 -0.94 -18.62
C CYS A 111 -2.51 -2.27 -19.39
N ASN A 112 -1.36 -2.71 -19.91
CA ASN A 112 -1.23 -4.02 -20.59
C ASN A 112 -0.79 -5.17 -19.66
N GLY A 113 -0.63 -4.92 -18.34
CA GLY A 113 -0.25 -5.94 -17.37
C GLY A 113 1.20 -6.43 -17.43
N CYS A 114 2.12 -5.70 -18.09
CA CYS A 114 3.52 -6.13 -18.25
C CYS A 114 4.27 -6.33 -16.92
N GLY A 115 3.85 -5.65 -15.84
CA GLY A 115 4.40 -5.80 -14.50
C GLY A 115 5.71 -5.04 -14.23
N TYR A 116 6.25 -4.26 -15.16
CA TYR A 116 7.53 -3.53 -14.95
C TYR A 116 7.48 -2.53 -13.80
N CYS A 117 6.32 -1.99 -13.50
CA CYS A 117 6.11 -1.10 -12.37
C CYS A 117 6.28 -1.77 -11.00
N VAL A 118 6.14 -3.09 -10.92
CA VAL A 118 6.25 -3.84 -9.65
C VAL A 118 7.68 -3.79 -9.11
N PRO A 119 8.71 -4.28 -9.84
CA PRO A 119 10.09 -4.21 -9.36
C PRO A 119 10.66 -2.78 -9.35
N SER A 120 10.05 -1.84 -10.09
CA SER A 120 10.50 -0.45 -10.11
C SER A 120 10.05 0.35 -8.89
N CYS A 121 9.21 -0.22 -8.04
CA CYS A 121 8.77 0.42 -6.81
C CYS A 121 9.66 -0.01 -5.64
N PRO A 122 10.50 0.86 -5.05
CA PRO A 122 11.37 0.49 -3.94
C PRO A 122 10.60 0.20 -2.65
N PHE A 123 9.33 0.60 -2.58
CA PHE A 123 8.47 0.41 -1.41
C PHE A 123 7.56 -0.83 -1.50
N GLY A 124 7.58 -1.56 -2.62
CA GLY A 124 6.76 -2.76 -2.81
C GLY A 124 5.24 -2.51 -2.78
N VAL A 125 4.79 -1.29 -3.10
CA VAL A 125 3.36 -0.91 -2.99
C VAL A 125 2.55 -1.15 -4.26
N VAL A 126 3.20 -1.54 -5.35
CA VAL A 126 2.55 -1.86 -6.62
C VAL A 126 2.38 -3.37 -6.71
N GLY A 127 1.15 -3.83 -6.83
CA GLY A 127 0.83 -5.24 -7.05
C GLY A 127 0.31 -5.48 -8.45
N ARG A 128 0.38 -6.73 -8.91
CA ARG A 128 -0.33 -7.19 -10.10
C ARG A 128 -1.53 -8.02 -9.65
N ASN A 129 -2.72 -7.61 -10.07
CA ASN A 129 -3.95 -8.33 -9.76
C ASN A 129 -3.98 -9.67 -10.53
N SER A 130 -4.20 -10.78 -9.82
CA SER A 130 -4.22 -12.12 -10.41
C SER A 130 -5.39 -12.33 -11.37
N ASP A 131 -6.52 -11.69 -11.10
CA ASP A 131 -7.77 -11.92 -11.83
C ASP A 131 -7.82 -11.09 -13.12
N THR A 132 -7.37 -9.82 -13.04
CA THR A 132 -7.37 -8.92 -14.19
C THR A 132 -6.04 -8.90 -14.94
N GLY A 133 -4.95 -9.34 -14.32
CA GLY A 133 -3.59 -9.23 -14.84
C GLY A 133 -3.01 -7.82 -14.80
N LEU A 134 -3.78 -6.82 -14.37
CA LEU A 134 -3.39 -5.42 -14.40
C LEU A 134 -2.63 -4.99 -13.14
N ALA A 135 -1.85 -3.92 -13.26
CA ALA A 135 -1.22 -3.30 -12.11
C ALA A 135 -2.25 -2.61 -11.22
N ALA A 136 -2.07 -2.71 -9.90
CA ALA A 136 -2.92 -2.08 -8.91
C ALA A 136 -2.08 -1.46 -7.79
N LYS A 137 -2.47 -0.30 -7.32
CA LYS A 137 -1.84 0.43 -6.20
C LYS A 137 -2.79 1.48 -5.65
N CYS A 138 -2.44 2.06 -4.53
CA CYS A 138 -3.16 3.15 -3.90
C CYS A 138 -3.45 4.30 -4.88
N THR A 139 -4.69 4.82 -4.83
CA THR A 139 -5.19 5.94 -5.66
C THR A 139 -5.36 7.25 -4.88
N LEU A 140 -4.93 7.28 -3.62
CA LEU A 140 -5.05 8.42 -2.69
C LEU A 140 -6.47 9.00 -2.59
N PHE A 141 -7.49 8.17 -2.34
CA PHE A 141 -8.91 8.57 -2.26
C PHE A 141 -9.59 8.99 -3.57
N GLN A 142 -8.90 8.97 -4.70
CA GLN A 142 -9.59 9.15 -5.97
C GLN A 142 -10.44 7.90 -6.24
N ARG A 143 -11.73 8.11 -6.43
CA ARG A 143 -12.56 7.05 -6.99
C ARG A 143 -12.05 6.76 -8.40
N PRO A 144 -11.83 5.48 -8.76
CA PRO A 144 -11.64 5.18 -10.16
C PRO A 144 -12.85 5.75 -10.91
N VAL A 145 -12.59 6.72 -11.78
CA VAL A 145 -13.64 7.24 -12.67
C VAL A 145 -13.91 6.09 -13.63
N ARG A 146 -14.92 5.29 -13.33
CA ARG A 146 -15.49 4.39 -14.32
C ARG A 146 -16.19 5.30 -15.32
N PHE A 147 -15.57 5.57 -16.44
CA PHE A 147 -16.31 6.02 -17.59
C PHE A 147 -17.27 4.90 -17.94
N ALA A 148 -18.55 5.06 -17.57
CA ALA A 148 -19.60 4.26 -18.15
C ALA A 148 -19.68 4.69 -19.62
N LEU A 149 -19.24 3.82 -20.51
CA LEU A 149 -19.55 3.88 -21.93
C LEU A 149 -20.99 3.41 -22.13
#